data_bebae7805bcd1e8aaab67e5fb0ad813b
#
_entry.id   bebae7805bcd1e8aaab67e5fb0ad813b
#
_cell.length_a   1.000
_cell.length_b   1.000
_cell.length_c   1.000
_cell.angle_alpha   90.00
_cell.angle_beta   90.00
_cell.angle_gamma   90.00
#
_symmetry.space_group_name_H-M   'P 1'
#
loop_
_entity.id
_entity.type
_entity.pdbx_description
1 polymer ?
#
loop_
_entity_poly.entity_id
_entity_poly.type
_entity_poly.pdbx_seq_one_letter_code
_entity_poly.pdbx_strand_id
1 'polypeptide(L)'
;MDYTTKSCREFVTVLASDAPAPGGGASALVAALGTALGNMVGSLTVGKKKYADVEAEIVALKAKCDALQTELLDQVPADAEGFVPLAKAYGIPKDDPSRPEILEQATITACQVPMHIMELCCESIRAIKVFADKGSRLAVSDAGCGAAIVKSALQAASLNVFINTKTLQNRALAEQMNAKCLGMLDEYGKLADEIFESVKAGFFK
;
A
#
# COMPACT_ATOMS: atom_id res chain seq x y z
N MET A 1 16.22 -7.64 -7.86
CA MET A 1 17.14 -7.04 -6.86
C MET A 1 16.30 -6.61 -5.68
N ASP A 2 16.62 -7.06 -4.48
CA ASP A 2 15.85 -6.71 -3.28
C ASP A 2 16.29 -5.33 -2.75
N TYR A 3 15.47 -4.31 -2.96
CA TYR A 3 15.72 -2.95 -2.51
C TYR A 3 15.43 -2.75 -1.02
N THR A 4 14.71 -3.67 -0.36
CA THR A 4 14.41 -3.57 1.07
C THR A 4 15.63 -3.80 1.96
N THR A 5 16.67 -4.44 1.41
CA THR A 5 17.97 -4.65 2.08
C THR A 5 18.92 -3.45 1.97
N LYS A 6 18.57 -2.44 1.18
CA LYS A 6 19.36 -1.22 1.01
C LYS A 6 19.13 -0.24 2.14
N SER A 7 20.11 0.64 2.35
CA SER A 7 19.86 1.80 3.22
C SER A 7 18.77 2.70 2.62
N CYS A 8 18.05 3.43 3.46
CA CYS A 8 17.06 4.41 2.99
C CYS A 8 17.66 5.40 1.98
N ARG A 9 18.93 5.80 2.17
CA ARG A 9 19.64 6.71 1.25
C ARG A 9 19.84 6.09 -0.12
N GLU A 10 20.31 4.84 -0.17
CA GLU A 10 20.51 4.11 -1.43
C GLU A 10 19.17 3.88 -2.15
N PHE A 11 18.11 3.50 -1.42
CA PHE A 11 16.79 3.31 -1.99
C PHE A 11 16.29 4.59 -2.67
N VAL A 12 16.35 5.73 -1.97
CA VAL A 12 15.92 7.04 -2.51
C VAL A 12 16.77 7.43 -3.73
N THR A 13 18.09 7.19 -3.69
CA THR A 13 18.99 7.50 -4.82
C THR A 13 18.65 6.67 -6.05
N VAL A 14 18.40 5.37 -5.89
CA VAL A 14 18.03 4.49 -7.00
C VAL A 14 16.65 4.86 -7.56
N LEU A 15 15.68 5.14 -6.68
CA LEU A 15 14.33 5.53 -7.10
C LEU A 15 14.32 6.84 -7.91
N ALA A 16 15.25 7.75 -7.63
CA ALA A 16 15.40 9.03 -8.33
C ALA A 16 16.23 8.95 -9.62
N SER A 17 16.74 7.76 -9.98
CA SER A 17 17.56 7.56 -11.17
C SER A 17 16.73 7.05 -12.37
N ASP A 18 17.39 6.85 -13.50
CA ASP A 18 16.83 6.19 -14.70
C ASP A 18 16.90 4.65 -14.62
N ALA A 19 17.44 4.10 -13.54
CA ALA A 19 17.44 2.66 -13.32
C ALA A 19 15.99 2.14 -13.20
N PRO A 20 15.70 0.93 -13.68
CA PRO A 20 14.39 0.31 -13.51
C PRO A 20 14.14 0.03 -12.03
N ALA A 21 13.63 1.05 -11.34
CA ALA A 21 13.28 0.99 -9.93
C ALA A 21 11.78 0.71 -9.76
N PRO A 22 11.37 0.00 -8.70
CA PRO A 22 9.98 -0.34 -8.46
C PRO A 22 9.19 0.89 -7.98
N GLY A 23 8.63 1.67 -8.91
CA GLY A 23 7.80 2.84 -8.58
C GLY A 23 6.57 2.45 -7.75
N GLY A 24 5.89 1.37 -8.12
CA GLY A 24 4.80 0.79 -7.33
C GLY A 24 5.30 0.20 -6.01
N GLY A 25 6.47 -0.44 -6.01
CA GLY A 25 7.12 -0.94 -4.79
C GLY A 25 7.44 0.16 -3.77
N ALA A 26 7.70 1.40 -4.21
CA ALA A 26 7.82 2.54 -3.30
C ALA A 26 6.51 2.80 -2.53
N SER A 27 5.34 2.60 -3.15
CA SER A 27 4.04 2.70 -2.47
C SER A 27 3.91 1.64 -1.37
N ALA A 28 4.38 0.41 -1.64
CA ALA A 28 4.36 -0.68 -0.67
C ALA A 28 5.24 -0.37 0.55
N LEU A 29 6.46 0.14 0.34
CA LEU A 29 7.35 0.57 1.43
C LEU A 29 6.70 1.67 2.28
N VAL A 30 6.09 2.67 1.65
CA VAL A 30 5.39 3.77 2.34
C VAL A 30 4.21 3.23 3.15
N ALA A 31 3.43 2.27 2.59
CA ALA A 31 2.34 1.61 3.31
C ALA A 31 2.84 0.80 4.52
N ALA A 32 3.97 0.07 4.39
CA ALA A 32 4.58 -0.65 5.49
C ALA A 32 4.99 0.28 6.64
N LEU A 33 5.60 1.43 6.34
CA LEU A 33 5.95 2.45 7.33
C LEU A 33 4.71 3.01 8.04
N GLY A 34 3.64 3.34 7.30
CA GLY A 34 2.40 3.83 7.89
C GLY A 34 1.71 2.77 8.77
N THR A 35 1.73 1.50 8.35
CA THR A 35 1.23 0.37 9.12
C THR A 35 2.03 0.17 10.41
N ALA A 36 3.36 0.32 10.34
CA ALA A 36 4.24 0.22 11.50
C ALA A 36 3.96 1.33 12.55
N LEU A 37 3.67 2.56 12.11
CA LEU A 37 3.25 3.64 13.00
C LEU A 37 1.96 3.32 13.75
N GLY A 38 0.96 2.78 13.05
CA GLY A 38 -0.27 2.28 13.70
C GLY A 38 0.03 1.16 14.70
N ASN A 39 0.85 0.19 14.31
CA ASN A 39 1.24 -0.95 15.16
C ASN A 39 2.03 -0.51 16.42
N MET A 40 2.82 0.57 16.32
CA MET A 40 3.50 1.17 17.47
C MET A 40 2.52 1.63 18.54
N VAL A 41 1.36 2.17 18.18
CA VAL A 41 0.28 2.51 19.13
C VAL A 41 -0.17 1.27 19.88
N GLY A 42 -0.34 0.15 19.17
CA GLY A 42 -0.65 -1.16 19.79
C GLY A 42 0.44 -1.59 20.79
N SER A 43 1.71 -1.51 20.39
CA SER A 43 2.85 -1.84 21.26
C SER A 43 2.90 -1.00 22.53
N LEU A 44 2.52 0.26 22.43
CA LEU A 44 2.43 1.18 23.57
C LEU A 44 1.12 1.07 24.36
N THR A 45 0.21 0.17 23.97
CA THR A 45 -1.06 -0.12 24.64
C THR A 45 -0.96 -1.37 25.50
N VAL A 46 -0.37 -2.44 24.97
CA VAL A 46 -0.26 -3.76 25.62
C VAL A 46 0.46 -3.67 26.96
N GLY A 47 0.01 -4.46 27.93
CA GLY A 47 0.56 -4.52 29.30
C GLY A 47 0.19 -3.35 30.21
N LYS A 48 -0.64 -2.41 29.77
CA LYS A 48 -1.08 -1.30 30.61
C LYS A 48 -2.44 -1.58 31.21
N LYS A 49 -2.54 -1.55 32.54
CA LYS A 49 -3.80 -1.79 33.32
C LYS A 49 -5.00 -1.00 32.78
N LYS A 50 -4.77 0.22 32.31
CA LYS A 50 -5.83 1.10 31.75
C LYS A 50 -6.51 0.53 30.50
N TYR A 51 -5.84 -0.38 29.77
CA TYR A 51 -6.31 -0.95 28.51
C TYR A 51 -6.51 -2.46 28.57
N ALA A 52 -6.64 -3.01 29.80
CA ALA A 52 -6.76 -4.46 30.02
C ALA A 52 -8.01 -5.06 29.34
N ASP A 53 -9.08 -4.30 29.22
CA ASP A 53 -10.34 -4.68 28.57
C ASP A 53 -10.24 -4.85 27.04
N VAL A 54 -9.27 -4.20 26.41
CA VAL A 54 -9.03 -4.28 24.97
C VAL A 54 -7.73 -5.01 24.61
N GLU A 55 -6.96 -5.45 25.59
CA GLU A 55 -5.61 -6.00 25.39
C GLU A 55 -5.59 -7.19 24.42
N ALA A 56 -6.50 -8.14 24.57
CA ALA A 56 -6.55 -9.33 23.70
C ALA A 56 -6.79 -8.96 22.23
N GLU A 57 -7.68 -8.00 21.98
CA GLU A 57 -7.96 -7.48 20.64
C GLU A 57 -6.73 -6.76 20.06
N ILE A 58 -6.07 -5.93 20.85
CA ILE A 58 -4.88 -5.19 20.44
C ILE A 58 -3.72 -6.13 20.12
N VAL A 59 -3.51 -7.18 20.94
CA VAL A 59 -2.47 -8.21 20.70
C VAL A 59 -2.72 -8.93 19.38
N ALA A 60 -3.96 -9.38 19.12
CA ALA A 60 -4.31 -10.03 17.85
C ALA A 60 -4.12 -9.10 16.65
N LEU A 61 -4.51 -7.83 16.80
CA LEU A 61 -4.36 -6.83 15.75
C LEU A 61 -2.90 -6.49 15.46
N LYS A 62 -2.06 -6.46 16.49
CA LYS A 62 -0.59 -6.29 16.30
C LYS A 62 0.00 -7.41 15.46
N ALA A 63 -0.34 -8.67 15.78
CA ALA A 63 0.15 -9.81 14.99
C ALA A 63 -0.30 -9.72 13.51
N LYS A 64 -1.54 -9.27 13.27
CA LYS A 64 -2.02 -8.98 11.92
C LYS A 64 -1.20 -7.90 11.24
N CYS A 65 -0.88 -6.80 11.94
CA CYS A 65 -0.08 -5.71 11.38
C CYS A 65 1.37 -6.13 11.11
N ASP A 66 1.96 -6.99 11.93
CA ASP A 66 3.29 -7.55 11.69
C ASP A 66 3.32 -8.36 10.37
N ALA A 67 2.27 -9.15 10.12
CA ALA A 67 2.10 -9.87 8.87
C ALA A 67 1.90 -8.91 7.68
N LEU A 68 1.03 -7.90 7.81
CA LEU A 68 0.81 -6.89 6.76
C LEU A 68 2.09 -6.13 6.41
N GLN A 69 2.90 -5.75 7.40
CA GLN A 69 4.19 -5.09 7.18
C GLN A 69 5.14 -5.96 6.36
N THR A 70 5.23 -7.25 6.72
CA THR A 70 6.06 -8.22 5.98
C THR A 70 5.58 -8.35 4.54
N GLU A 71 4.28 -8.58 4.35
CA GLU A 71 3.68 -8.75 3.02
C GLU A 71 3.84 -7.49 2.15
N LEU A 72 3.67 -6.30 2.72
CA LEU A 72 3.92 -5.04 2.02
C LEU A 72 5.40 -4.88 1.61
N LEU A 73 6.33 -5.26 2.46
CA LEU A 73 7.76 -5.22 2.11
C LEU A 73 8.09 -6.22 0.99
N ASP A 74 7.44 -7.38 0.96
CA ASP A 74 7.60 -8.38 -0.10
C ASP A 74 7.06 -7.87 -1.45
N GLN A 75 6.10 -6.92 -1.45
CA GLN A 75 5.63 -6.29 -2.68
C GLN A 75 6.67 -5.36 -3.33
N VAL A 76 7.69 -4.91 -2.61
CA VAL A 76 8.73 -4.02 -3.16
C VAL A 76 9.51 -4.71 -4.29
N PRO A 77 10.13 -5.88 -4.10
CA PRO A 77 10.74 -6.61 -5.20
C PRO A 77 9.72 -7.18 -6.19
N ALA A 78 8.53 -7.61 -5.72
CA ALA A 78 7.49 -8.18 -6.56
C ALA A 78 7.00 -7.19 -7.65
N ASP A 79 6.90 -5.90 -7.33
CA ASP A 79 6.52 -4.86 -8.30
C ASP A 79 7.54 -4.76 -9.45
N ALA A 80 8.84 -4.75 -9.13
CA ALA A 80 9.89 -4.73 -10.13
C ALA A 80 9.85 -5.99 -11.01
N GLU A 81 9.66 -7.16 -10.42
CA GLU A 81 9.57 -8.45 -11.14
C GLU A 81 8.31 -8.53 -12.01
N GLY A 82 7.18 -8.06 -11.50
CA GLY A 82 5.89 -8.02 -12.21
C GLY A 82 5.91 -7.11 -13.44
N PHE A 83 6.77 -6.10 -13.46
CA PHE A 83 6.93 -5.19 -14.59
C PHE A 83 7.84 -5.77 -15.71
N VAL A 84 8.72 -6.73 -15.41
CA VAL A 84 9.68 -7.28 -16.39
C VAL A 84 9.01 -7.83 -17.67
N PRO A 85 7.90 -8.58 -17.61
CA PRO A 85 7.22 -9.06 -18.82
C PRO A 85 6.73 -7.90 -19.71
N LEU A 86 6.18 -6.85 -19.11
CA LEU A 86 5.67 -5.68 -19.82
C LEU A 86 6.81 -4.89 -20.48
N ALA A 87 7.91 -4.69 -19.77
CA ALA A 87 9.10 -4.05 -20.32
C ALA A 87 9.65 -4.80 -21.53
N LYS A 88 9.69 -6.14 -21.49
CA LYS A 88 10.09 -6.98 -22.62
C LYS A 88 9.11 -6.88 -23.79
N ALA A 89 7.81 -6.88 -23.52
CA ALA A 89 6.76 -6.81 -24.52
C ALA A 89 6.81 -5.50 -25.33
N TYR A 90 7.21 -4.38 -24.70
CA TYR A 90 7.42 -3.11 -25.40
C TYR A 90 8.54 -3.19 -26.47
N GLY A 91 9.53 -4.06 -26.29
CA GLY A 91 10.63 -4.29 -27.23
C GLY A 91 10.24 -5.13 -28.47
N ILE A 92 9.07 -5.76 -28.50
CA ILE A 92 8.60 -6.53 -29.65
C ILE A 92 8.29 -5.56 -30.82
N PRO A 93 8.72 -5.87 -32.07
CA PRO A 93 8.41 -5.05 -33.24
C PRO A 93 6.91 -4.79 -33.39
N LYS A 94 6.56 -3.57 -33.89
CA LYS A 94 5.13 -3.18 -33.99
C LYS A 94 4.33 -3.99 -35.00
N ASP A 95 5.00 -4.54 -36.00
CA ASP A 95 4.49 -5.37 -37.07
C ASP A 95 4.46 -6.87 -36.76
N ASP A 96 4.95 -7.27 -35.57
CA ASP A 96 4.86 -8.66 -35.09
C ASP A 96 3.41 -8.98 -34.73
N PRO A 97 2.79 -10.01 -35.36
CA PRO A 97 1.40 -10.37 -35.14
C PRO A 97 1.10 -10.87 -33.71
N SER A 98 2.12 -11.35 -32.98
CA SER A 98 1.96 -11.82 -31.59
C SER A 98 1.99 -10.68 -30.55
N ARG A 99 2.49 -9.50 -30.94
CA ARG A 99 2.71 -8.37 -30.04
C ARG A 99 1.47 -7.91 -29.29
N PRO A 100 0.27 -7.78 -29.91
CA PRO A 100 -0.93 -7.31 -29.20
C PRO A 100 -1.34 -8.23 -28.06
N GLU A 101 -1.32 -9.54 -28.28
CA GLU A 101 -1.68 -10.53 -27.25
C GLU A 101 -0.66 -10.56 -26.11
N ILE A 102 0.64 -10.54 -26.44
CA ILE A 102 1.71 -10.53 -25.43
C ILE A 102 1.65 -9.26 -24.59
N LEU A 103 1.42 -8.09 -25.20
CA LEU A 103 1.25 -6.83 -24.48
C LEU A 103 0.04 -6.85 -23.55
N GLU A 104 -1.09 -7.35 -24.04
CA GLU A 104 -2.32 -7.45 -23.24
C GLU A 104 -2.07 -8.29 -21.99
N GLN A 105 -1.52 -9.50 -22.14
CA GLN A 105 -1.25 -10.40 -21.03
C GLN A 105 -0.21 -9.84 -20.07
N ALA A 106 0.86 -9.24 -20.58
CA ALA A 106 1.89 -8.62 -19.74
C ALA A 106 1.36 -7.42 -18.96
N THR A 107 0.46 -6.63 -19.57
CA THR A 107 -0.19 -5.49 -18.91
C THR A 107 -1.12 -5.95 -17.79
N ILE A 108 -1.90 -7.01 -18.00
CA ILE A 108 -2.74 -7.61 -16.95
C ILE A 108 -1.88 -8.05 -15.77
N THR A 109 -0.76 -8.72 -16.05
CA THR A 109 0.20 -9.15 -15.02
C THR A 109 0.77 -7.96 -14.26
N ALA A 110 1.14 -6.89 -14.94
CA ALA A 110 1.68 -5.67 -14.32
C ALA A 110 0.67 -4.92 -13.43
N CYS A 111 -0.63 -5.18 -13.58
CA CYS A 111 -1.66 -4.63 -12.68
C CYS A 111 -1.79 -5.39 -11.35
N GLN A 112 -1.34 -6.63 -11.26
CA GLN A 112 -1.62 -7.50 -10.11
C GLN A 112 -0.98 -6.99 -8.82
N VAL A 113 0.32 -6.68 -8.86
CA VAL A 113 1.05 -6.23 -7.68
C VAL A 113 0.52 -4.89 -7.14
N PRO A 114 0.37 -3.82 -7.94
CA PRO A 114 -0.18 -2.57 -7.42
C PRO A 114 -1.62 -2.71 -6.92
N MET A 115 -2.45 -3.59 -7.51
CA MET A 115 -3.78 -3.89 -7.01
C MET A 115 -3.71 -4.54 -5.63
N HIS A 116 -2.80 -5.50 -5.43
CA HIS A 116 -2.60 -6.16 -4.14
C HIS A 116 -2.07 -5.19 -3.07
N ILE A 117 -1.15 -4.29 -3.43
CA ILE A 117 -0.70 -3.22 -2.53
C ILE A 117 -1.90 -2.37 -2.06
N MET A 118 -2.84 -2.04 -2.94
CA MET A 118 -4.06 -1.31 -2.55
C MET A 118 -4.90 -2.08 -1.53
N GLU A 119 -5.06 -3.39 -1.71
CA GLU A 119 -5.80 -4.25 -0.78
C GLU A 119 -5.14 -4.27 0.60
N LEU A 120 -3.81 -4.40 0.65
CA LEU A 120 -3.03 -4.35 1.89
C LEU A 120 -3.12 -2.97 2.57
N CYS A 121 -3.15 -1.88 1.81
CA CYS A 121 -3.41 -0.54 2.35
C CYS A 121 -4.78 -0.44 3.01
N CYS A 122 -5.83 -1.01 2.40
CA CYS A 122 -7.18 -1.03 2.98
C CYS A 122 -7.20 -1.77 4.33
N GLU A 123 -6.56 -2.94 4.40
CA GLU A 123 -6.43 -3.70 5.64
C GLU A 123 -5.65 -2.93 6.72
N SER A 124 -4.58 -2.25 6.32
CA SER A 124 -3.78 -1.41 7.21
C SER A 124 -4.59 -0.24 7.78
N ILE A 125 -5.37 0.46 6.95
CA ILE A 125 -6.22 1.57 7.40
C ILE A 125 -7.28 1.08 8.40
N ARG A 126 -7.91 -0.10 8.16
CA ARG A 126 -8.83 -0.71 9.12
C ARG A 126 -8.17 -0.98 10.47
N ALA A 127 -6.96 -1.53 10.46
CA ALA A 127 -6.20 -1.81 11.68
C ALA A 127 -5.85 -0.52 12.44
N ILE A 128 -5.38 0.50 11.72
CA ILE A 128 -5.05 1.81 12.29
C ILE A 128 -6.27 2.47 12.94
N LYS A 129 -7.48 2.31 12.36
CA LYS A 129 -8.73 2.81 12.96
C LYS A 129 -8.94 2.25 14.36
N VAL A 130 -8.75 0.95 14.54
CA VAL A 130 -8.90 0.31 15.85
C VAL A 130 -7.86 0.83 16.85
N PHE A 131 -6.61 0.98 16.43
CA PHE A 131 -5.56 1.57 17.28
C PHE A 131 -5.86 3.03 17.66
N ALA A 132 -6.40 3.82 16.74
CA ALA A 132 -6.81 5.20 17.01
C ALA A 132 -7.94 5.27 18.03
N ASP A 133 -8.91 4.35 17.96
CA ASP A 133 -10.08 4.33 18.84
C ASP A 133 -9.76 3.79 20.23
N LYS A 134 -9.01 2.68 20.30
CA LYS A 134 -8.85 1.85 21.49
C LYS A 134 -7.45 1.89 22.10
N GLY A 135 -6.46 2.35 21.34
CA GLY A 135 -5.07 2.35 21.75
C GLY A 135 -4.67 3.46 22.71
N SER A 136 -3.38 3.45 23.04
CA SER A 136 -2.80 4.39 24.00
C SER A 136 -2.93 5.83 23.51
N ARG A 137 -3.59 6.68 24.28
CA ARG A 137 -3.74 8.11 24.00
C ARG A 137 -2.40 8.87 23.93
N LEU A 138 -1.36 8.34 24.57
CA LEU A 138 -0.02 8.94 24.52
C LEU A 138 0.64 8.81 23.15
N ALA A 139 0.21 7.85 22.33
CA ALA A 139 0.76 7.57 21.01
C ALA A 139 -0.30 7.71 19.90
N VAL A 140 -1.47 8.29 20.20
CA VAL A 140 -2.56 8.38 19.21
C VAL A 140 -2.19 9.21 17.98
N SER A 141 -1.25 10.15 18.11
CA SER A 141 -0.69 10.90 16.97
C SER A 141 -0.12 9.98 15.90
N ASP A 142 0.54 8.89 16.30
CA ASP A 142 1.14 7.94 15.37
C ASP A 142 0.09 7.17 14.55
N ALA A 143 -1.10 6.93 15.13
CA ALA A 143 -2.24 6.41 14.36
C ALA A 143 -2.70 7.41 13.30
N GLY A 144 -2.79 8.70 13.62
CA GLY A 144 -3.11 9.76 12.65
C GLY A 144 -2.07 9.87 11.53
N CYS A 145 -0.79 9.85 11.89
CA CYS A 145 0.33 9.84 10.93
C CYS A 145 0.27 8.60 10.04
N GLY A 146 0.07 7.42 10.63
CA GLY A 146 -0.03 6.15 9.91
C GLY A 146 -1.18 6.15 8.89
N ALA A 147 -2.36 6.65 9.29
CA ALA A 147 -3.52 6.76 8.39
C ALA A 147 -3.23 7.66 7.18
N ALA A 148 -2.63 8.85 7.40
CA ALA A 148 -2.28 9.77 6.33
C ALA A 148 -1.24 9.17 5.36
N ILE A 149 -0.23 8.47 5.89
CA ILE A 149 0.83 7.83 5.10
C ILE A 149 0.24 6.67 4.28
N VAL A 150 -0.56 5.78 4.89
CA VAL A 150 -1.15 4.64 4.16
C VAL A 150 -2.16 5.12 3.11
N LYS A 151 -2.93 6.19 3.37
CA LYS A 151 -3.77 6.83 2.35
C LYS A 151 -2.97 7.27 1.14
N SER A 152 -1.83 7.94 1.37
CA SER A 152 -0.95 8.38 0.27
C SER A 152 -0.41 7.18 -0.53
N ALA A 153 -0.06 6.09 0.15
CA ALA A 153 0.36 4.85 -0.50
C ALA A 153 -0.75 4.21 -1.33
N LEU A 154 -1.98 4.15 -0.82
CA LEU A 154 -3.17 3.67 -1.53
C LEU A 154 -3.40 4.46 -2.83
N GLN A 155 -3.31 5.79 -2.75
CA GLN A 155 -3.44 6.68 -3.92
C GLN A 155 -2.30 6.46 -4.93
N ALA A 156 -1.06 6.35 -4.47
CA ALA A 156 0.09 6.13 -5.33
C ALA A 156 0.01 4.77 -6.05
N ALA A 157 -0.36 3.69 -5.34
CA ALA A 157 -0.53 2.37 -5.92
C ALA A 157 -1.63 2.36 -7.00
N SER A 158 -2.74 3.08 -6.81
CA SER A 158 -3.83 3.17 -7.79
C SER A 158 -3.38 3.73 -9.14
N LEU A 159 -2.46 4.70 -9.14
CA LEU A 159 -1.93 5.28 -10.38
C LEU A 159 -1.15 4.25 -11.21
N ASN A 160 -0.47 3.30 -10.56
CA ASN A 160 0.20 2.20 -11.24
C ASN A 160 -0.79 1.20 -11.87
N VAL A 161 -1.99 1.04 -11.30
CA VAL A 161 -3.08 0.29 -11.94
C VAL A 161 -3.62 1.08 -13.14
N PHE A 162 -3.98 2.35 -12.94
CA PHE A 162 -4.65 3.16 -13.98
C PHE A 162 -3.79 3.40 -15.21
N ILE A 163 -2.48 3.59 -15.07
CA ILE A 163 -1.58 3.76 -16.22
C ILE A 163 -1.54 2.49 -17.09
N ASN A 164 -1.63 1.32 -16.47
CA ASN A 164 -1.66 0.04 -17.16
C ASN A 164 -3.04 -0.25 -17.76
N THR A 165 -4.13 -0.12 -17.01
CA THR A 165 -5.50 -0.38 -17.51
C THR A 165 -5.90 0.53 -18.66
N LYS A 166 -5.31 1.73 -18.75
CA LYS A 166 -5.50 2.65 -19.87
C LYS A 166 -5.14 2.01 -21.22
N THR A 167 -4.16 1.10 -21.25
CA THR A 167 -3.62 0.49 -22.47
C THR A 167 -4.23 -0.87 -22.81
N LEU A 168 -5.00 -1.48 -21.90
CA LEU A 168 -5.67 -2.76 -22.13
C LEU A 168 -6.67 -2.67 -23.29
N GLN A 169 -6.64 -3.65 -24.17
CA GLN A 169 -7.64 -3.81 -25.25
C GLN A 169 -8.97 -4.33 -24.71
N ASN A 170 -8.93 -5.23 -23.72
CA ASN A 170 -10.12 -5.70 -23.02
C ASN A 170 -10.65 -4.59 -22.10
N ARG A 171 -11.49 -3.72 -22.68
CA ARG A 171 -12.06 -2.57 -21.96
C ARG A 171 -12.95 -2.97 -20.78
N ALA A 172 -13.68 -4.09 -20.89
CA ALA A 172 -14.52 -4.59 -19.81
C ALA A 172 -13.68 -4.97 -18.58
N LEU A 173 -12.54 -5.66 -18.79
CA LEU A 173 -11.60 -5.99 -17.70
C LEU A 173 -10.97 -4.72 -17.11
N ALA A 174 -10.56 -3.78 -17.96
CA ALA A 174 -9.99 -2.49 -17.51
C ALA A 174 -10.99 -1.71 -16.62
N GLU A 175 -12.25 -1.65 -17.03
CA GLU A 175 -13.32 -0.99 -16.28
C GLU A 175 -13.59 -1.69 -14.93
N GLN A 176 -13.60 -3.03 -14.90
CA GLN A 176 -13.73 -3.80 -13.68
C GLN A 176 -12.58 -3.51 -12.70
N MET A 177 -11.34 -3.52 -13.18
CA MET A 177 -10.17 -3.20 -12.36
C MET A 177 -10.24 -1.77 -11.82
N ASN A 178 -10.56 -0.81 -12.69
CA ASN A 178 -10.68 0.59 -12.31
C ASN A 178 -11.79 0.81 -11.28
N ALA A 179 -12.95 0.18 -11.45
CA ALA A 179 -14.07 0.28 -10.51
C ALA A 179 -13.67 -0.25 -9.12
N LYS A 180 -12.93 -1.36 -9.06
CA LYS A 180 -12.39 -1.89 -7.79
C LYS A 180 -11.44 -0.89 -7.13
N CYS A 181 -10.50 -0.31 -7.88
CA CYS A 181 -9.57 0.71 -7.36
C CYS A 181 -10.32 1.95 -6.84
N LEU A 182 -11.27 2.46 -7.62
CA LEU A 182 -12.06 3.64 -7.24
C LEU A 182 -12.89 3.39 -5.98
N GLY A 183 -13.46 2.18 -5.83
CA GLY A 183 -14.16 1.78 -4.61
C GLY A 183 -13.24 1.80 -3.39
N MET A 184 -12.03 1.23 -3.49
CA MET A 184 -11.04 1.25 -2.42
C MET A 184 -10.60 2.68 -2.08
N LEU A 185 -10.36 3.52 -3.07
CA LEU A 185 -9.99 4.93 -2.86
C LEU A 185 -11.10 5.71 -2.15
N ASP A 186 -12.36 5.52 -2.55
CA ASP A 186 -13.49 6.23 -1.95
C ASP A 186 -13.72 5.79 -0.49
N GLU A 187 -13.80 4.49 -0.24
CA GLU A 187 -14.08 3.94 1.10
C GLU A 187 -12.92 4.22 2.06
N TYR A 188 -11.71 3.79 1.71
CA TYR A 188 -10.56 3.83 2.64
C TYR A 188 -9.87 5.18 2.65
N GLY A 189 -9.97 5.95 1.57
CA GLY A 189 -9.55 7.35 1.56
C GLY A 189 -10.32 8.18 2.58
N LYS A 190 -11.66 8.03 2.62
CA LYS A 190 -12.53 8.67 3.61
C LYS A 190 -12.23 8.19 5.03
N LEU A 191 -12.09 6.86 5.22
CA LEU A 191 -11.79 6.30 6.53
C LEU A 191 -10.45 6.82 7.08
N ALA A 192 -9.43 6.94 6.25
CA ALA A 192 -8.14 7.49 6.66
C ALA A 192 -8.25 8.98 7.05
N ASP A 193 -9.03 9.77 6.30
CA ASP A 193 -9.32 11.17 6.65
C ASP A 193 -10.07 11.28 7.98
N GLU A 194 -11.06 10.44 8.21
CA GLU A 194 -11.80 10.38 9.49
C GLU A 194 -10.87 10.08 10.67
N ILE A 195 -9.94 9.12 10.51
CA ILE A 195 -8.93 8.81 11.54
C ILE A 195 -8.09 10.05 11.82
N PHE A 196 -7.53 10.67 10.78
CA PHE A 196 -6.66 11.83 10.90
C PHE A 196 -7.38 13.00 11.58
N GLU A 197 -8.57 13.34 11.12
CA GLU A 197 -9.36 14.46 11.66
C GLU A 197 -9.79 14.21 13.11
N SER A 198 -10.18 12.97 13.45
CA SER A 198 -10.52 12.59 14.82
C SER A 198 -9.33 12.72 15.78
N VAL A 199 -8.15 12.27 15.35
CA VAL A 199 -6.91 12.40 16.14
C VAL A 199 -6.55 13.87 16.29
N LYS A 200 -6.54 14.62 15.21
CA LYS A 200 -6.24 16.08 15.20
C LYS A 200 -7.16 16.85 16.13
N ALA A 201 -8.47 16.61 16.07
CA ALA A 201 -9.46 17.27 16.92
C ALA A 201 -9.23 17.04 18.42
N GLY A 202 -8.61 15.91 18.78
CA GLY A 202 -8.25 15.59 20.16
C GLY A 202 -7.20 16.51 20.79
N PHE A 203 -6.40 17.21 19.96
CA PHE A 203 -5.34 18.12 20.44
C PHE A 203 -5.83 19.55 20.73
N PHE A 204 -7.04 19.89 20.31
CA PHE A 204 -7.59 21.24 20.44
C PHE A 204 -8.82 21.32 21.38
N LYS A 205 -9.03 20.27 22.18
CA LYS A 205 -10.09 20.18 23.19
C LYS A 205 -9.62 20.61 24.58
#